data_3bed2fb59dbe1ad4dcb29991ec1c14cf
#
_entry.id   3bed2fb59dbe1ad4dcb29991ec1c14cf
#
_cell.length_a   1.000
_cell.length_b   1.000
_cell.length_c   1.000
_cell.angle_alpha   90.00
_cell.angle_beta   90.00
_cell.angle_gamma   90.00
#
_symmetry.space_group_name_H-M   'P 1'
#
loop_
_entity.id
_entity.type
_entity.pdbx_description
1 polymer ?
#
loop_
_entity_poly.entity_id
_entity_poly.type
_entity_poly.pdbx_seq_one_letter_code
_entity_poly.pdbx_strand_id
1 'polypeptide(L)'
;MSEQLVNLENLEKPTLLNILDKYFIEYEIDGDGDIFLEKPTRLYLEINKEKEVLRMYGFIHYNDFPNSSYIPKFIDKFNKNSYTLTYTLISERSILCEYHIFLLGSIDEKGLIKSIKRTESEIIQTKEYCLYAKEITEE
;
A
#
# COMPACT_ATOMS: atom_id res chain seq x y z
N MET A 1 24.15 6.55 18.50
CA MET A 1 22.72 6.46 18.82
C MET A 1 22.18 5.11 18.44
N SER A 2 21.55 4.45 19.37
CA SER A 2 20.92 3.18 19.07
C SER A 2 19.71 3.40 18.16
N GLU A 3 19.57 2.53 17.18
CA GLU A 3 18.39 2.54 16.35
C GLU A 3 17.20 2.06 17.15
N GLN A 4 16.06 2.68 16.90
CA GLN A 4 14.81 2.24 17.51
C GLN A 4 14.29 1.03 16.77
N LEU A 5 14.10 -0.07 17.49
CA LEU A 5 13.55 -1.29 16.92
C LEU A 5 12.07 -1.41 17.24
N VAL A 6 11.33 -1.86 16.25
CA VAL A 6 9.90 -2.17 16.37
C VAL A 6 9.78 -3.67 16.52
N ASN A 7 9.25 -4.12 17.65
CA ASN A 7 8.94 -5.53 17.83
C ASN A 7 7.64 -5.82 17.08
N LEU A 8 7.75 -6.46 15.93
CA LEU A 8 6.60 -6.71 15.06
C LEU A 8 5.59 -7.67 15.69
N GLU A 9 6.06 -8.63 16.49
CA GLU A 9 5.17 -9.59 17.15
C GLU A 9 4.23 -8.93 18.14
N ASN A 10 4.67 -7.80 18.71
CA ASN A 10 3.89 -7.03 19.69
C ASN A 10 3.39 -5.71 19.13
N LEU A 11 3.41 -5.54 17.82
CA LEU A 11 2.96 -4.30 17.21
C LEU A 11 1.46 -4.12 17.45
N GLU A 12 1.12 -2.96 18.02
CA GLU A 12 -0.27 -2.58 18.27
C GLU A 12 -0.55 -1.24 17.62
N LYS A 13 -1.84 -0.94 17.45
CA LYS A 13 -2.27 0.31 16.82
C LYS A 13 -1.64 1.54 17.47
N PRO A 14 -1.66 1.72 18.80
CA PRO A 14 -1.03 2.90 19.41
C PRO A 14 0.46 3.01 19.13
N THR A 15 1.18 1.88 19.08
CA THR A 15 2.60 1.88 18.75
C THR A 15 2.83 2.38 17.34
N LEU A 16 2.03 1.88 16.39
CA LEU A 16 2.12 2.31 15.00
C LEU A 16 1.84 3.81 14.86
N LEU A 17 0.79 4.30 15.53
CA LEU A 17 0.45 5.73 15.48
C LEU A 17 1.56 6.59 16.05
N ASN A 18 2.20 6.16 17.15
CA ASN A 18 3.33 6.88 17.73
C ASN A 18 4.51 6.96 16.77
N ILE A 19 4.77 5.89 16.03
CA ILE A 19 5.84 5.88 15.03
C ILE A 19 5.52 6.85 13.91
N LEU A 20 4.28 6.86 13.42
CA LEU A 20 3.87 7.80 12.37
C LEU A 20 4.04 9.25 12.85
N ASP A 21 3.62 9.55 14.08
CA ASP A 21 3.78 10.88 14.66
C ASP A 21 5.25 11.29 14.74
N LYS A 22 6.10 10.36 15.17
CA LYS A 22 7.54 10.60 15.34
C LYS A 22 8.21 11.01 14.02
N TYR A 23 7.75 10.47 12.91
CA TYR A 23 8.31 10.75 11.58
C TYR A 23 7.47 11.76 10.80
N PHE A 24 6.57 12.45 11.49
CA PHE A 24 5.75 13.53 10.91
C PHE A 24 4.87 13.07 9.75
N ILE A 25 4.39 11.83 9.84
CA ILE A 25 3.47 11.29 8.84
C ILE A 25 2.05 11.52 9.33
N GLU A 26 1.29 12.28 8.57
CA GLU A 26 -0.12 12.54 8.88
C GLU A 26 -0.95 11.30 8.58
N TYR A 27 -1.88 11.01 9.47
CA TYR A 27 -2.80 9.89 9.33
C TYR A 27 -4.18 10.29 9.79
N GLU A 28 -5.17 9.47 9.42
CA GLU A 28 -6.53 9.61 9.90
C GLU A 28 -7.03 8.25 10.33
N ILE A 29 -8.07 8.26 11.14
CA ILE A 29 -8.75 7.04 11.58
C ILE A 29 -10.20 7.19 11.16
N ASP A 30 -10.71 6.24 10.38
CA ASP A 30 -12.09 6.32 9.89
C ASP A 30 -13.09 5.83 10.95
N GLY A 31 -14.38 5.85 10.59
CA GLY A 31 -15.45 5.46 11.48
C GLY A 31 -15.38 4.02 11.96
N ASP A 32 -14.69 3.16 11.23
CA ASP A 32 -14.50 1.75 11.60
C ASP A 32 -13.21 1.52 12.39
N GLY A 33 -12.47 2.58 12.66
CA GLY A 33 -11.22 2.50 13.41
C GLY A 33 -10.01 2.13 12.57
N ASP A 34 -10.14 2.17 11.25
CA ASP A 34 -9.03 1.85 10.35
C ASP A 34 -8.11 3.06 10.18
N ILE A 35 -6.81 2.81 10.22
CA ILE A 35 -5.78 3.84 10.02
C ILE A 35 -5.56 3.99 8.52
N PHE A 36 -5.53 5.22 8.06
CA PHE A 36 -5.13 5.47 6.69
C PHE A 36 -4.35 6.78 6.54
N LEU A 37 -3.51 6.81 5.52
CA LEU A 37 -2.79 8.00 5.09
C LEU A 37 -3.53 8.54 3.88
N GLU A 38 -3.84 9.83 3.89
CA GLU A 38 -4.59 10.43 2.78
C GLU A 38 -3.68 10.84 1.64
N LYS A 39 -2.49 11.31 1.97
CA LYS A 39 -1.55 11.86 0.99
C LYS A 39 -0.18 11.20 1.10
N PRO A 40 0.53 10.99 0.02
CA PRO A 40 0.24 11.43 -1.36
C PRO A 40 -0.83 10.59 -2.06
N THR A 41 -1.17 9.43 -1.54
CA THR A 41 -2.27 8.60 -2.01
C THR A 41 -2.88 7.92 -0.82
N ARG A 42 -4.16 7.57 -0.90
CA ARG A 42 -4.81 6.90 0.23
C ARG A 42 -4.23 5.49 0.41
N LEU A 43 -3.64 5.28 1.57
CA LEU A 43 -3.02 4.01 1.94
C LEU A 43 -3.54 3.59 3.31
N TYR A 44 -4.14 2.42 3.39
CA TYR A 44 -4.60 1.85 4.64
C TYR A 44 -3.50 1.02 5.29
N LEU A 45 -3.42 1.09 6.62
CA LEU A 45 -2.48 0.31 7.42
C LEU A 45 -3.28 -0.55 8.38
N GLU A 46 -3.21 -1.85 8.21
CA GLU A 46 -3.99 -2.80 9.01
C GLU A 46 -3.07 -3.78 9.72
N ILE A 47 -3.18 -3.82 11.05
CA ILE A 47 -2.48 -4.84 11.85
C ILE A 47 -3.45 -6.01 11.98
N ASN A 48 -3.16 -7.10 11.27
CA ASN A 48 -3.99 -8.29 11.31
C ASN A 48 -3.28 -9.37 12.12
N LYS A 49 -3.65 -9.47 13.40
CA LYS A 49 -3.03 -10.43 14.33
C LYS A 49 -3.37 -11.87 13.98
N GLU A 50 -4.56 -12.10 13.48
CA GLU A 50 -4.99 -13.44 13.10
C GLU A 50 -4.15 -14.00 11.95
N LYS A 51 -3.86 -13.16 10.96
CA LYS A 51 -3.02 -13.54 9.83
C LYS A 51 -1.53 -13.28 10.08
N GLU A 52 -1.21 -12.64 11.19
CA GLU A 52 0.15 -12.29 11.59
C GLU A 52 0.86 -11.41 10.55
N VAL A 53 0.14 -10.42 10.03
CA VAL A 53 0.70 -9.48 9.05
C VAL A 53 0.32 -8.04 9.38
N LEU A 54 1.20 -7.13 9.01
CA LEU A 54 0.88 -5.72 8.83
C LEU A 54 0.58 -5.56 7.34
N ARG A 55 -0.65 -5.23 7.02
CA ARG A 55 -1.10 -5.08 5.65
C ARG A 55 -1.16 -3.60 5.29
N MET A 56 -0.52 -3.26 4.20
CA MET A 56 -0.59 -1.91 3.64
C MET A 56 -1.31 -2.04 2.30
N TYR A 57 -2.37 -1.28 2.12
CA TYR A 57 -3.14 -1.45 0.90
C TYR A 57 -3.82 -0.17 0.46
N GLY A 58 -4.04 -0.08 -0.83
CA GLY A 58 -4.77 1.00 -1.43
C GLY A 58 -5.48 0.51 -2.68
N PHE A 59 -6.26 1.39 -3.28
CA PHE A 59 -7.06 1.04 -4.44
C PHE A 59 -6.76 1.99 -5.58
N ILE A 60 -6.78 1.45 -6.79
CA ILE A 60 -6.77 2.24 -8.00
C ILE A 60 -8.16 2.12 -8.62
N HIS A 61 -8.92 3.20 -8.55
CA HIS A 61 -10.24 3.27 -9.17
C HIS A 61 -10.04 3.80 -10.58
N TYR A 62 -10.08 2.91 -11.55
CA TYR A 62 -9.62 3.22 -12.89
C TYR A 62 -10.71 3.57 -13.90
N ASN A 63 -11.97 3.43 -13.54
CA ASN A 63 -13.06 3.61 -14.50
C ASN A 63 -13.20 5.04 -15.04
N ASP A 64 -12.60 6.03 -14.36
CA ASP A 64 -12.57 7.41 -14.84
C ASP A 64 -11.30 7.73 -15.64
N PHE A 65 -10.40 6.77 -15.78
CA PHE A 65 -9.14 6.96 -16.51
C PHE A 65 -9.36 6.79 -18.01
N PRO A 66 -8.59 7.51 -18.83
CA PRO A 66 -8.57 7.22 -20.27
C PRO A 66 -8.19 5.76 -20.47
N ASN A 67 -8.80 5.10 -21.45
CA ASN A 67 -8.53 3.70 -21.77
C ASN A 67 -8.83 2.73 -20.62
N SER A 68 -9.77 3.09 -19.76
CA SER A 68 -10.11 2.26 -18.60
C SER A 68 -10.47 0.82 -18.95
N SER A 69 -11.09 0.59 -20.10
CA SER A 69 -11.46 -0.75 -20.54
C SER A 69 -10.25 -1.68 -20.77
N TYR A 70 -9.06 -1.11 -20.98
CA TYR A 70 -7.85 -1.89 -21.21
C TYR A 70 -7.05 -2.12 -19.93
N ILE A 71 -7.31 -1.33 -18.88
CA ILE A 71 -6.52 -1.40 -17.64
C ILE A 71 -6.51 -2.79 -17.02
N PRO A 72 -7.64 -3.52 -16.90
CA PRO A 72 -7.61 -4.87 -16.35
C PRO A 72 -6.64 -5.82 -17.05
N LYS A 73 -6.34 -5.58 -18.32
CA LYS A 73 -5.41 -6.42 -19.07
C LYS A 73 -3.95 -6.22 -18.66
N PHE A 74 -3.66 -5.16 -17.91
CA PHE A 74 -2.32 -4.87 -17.44
C PHE A 74 -1.98 -5.55 -16.10
N ILE A 75 -2.94 -6.20 -15.45
CA ILE A 75 -2.75 -6.77 -14.10
C ILE A 75 -1.54 -7.71 -14.05
N ASP A 76 -1.44 -8.62 -15.01
CA ASP A 76 -0.30 -9.55 -15.05
C ASP A 76 1.02 -8.81 -15.21
N LYS A 77 1.03 -7.76 -16.00
CA LYS A 77 2.22 -6.94 -16.21
C LYS A 77 2.59 -6.21 -14.93
N PHE A 78 1.62 -5.66 -14.22
CA PHE A 78 1.88 -5.00 -12.94
C PHE A 78 2.51 -5.98 -11.96
N ASN A 79 1.95 -7.17 -11.83
CA ASN A 79 2.47 -8.18 -10.91
C ASN A 79 3.86 -8.68 -11.31
N LYS A 80 4.11 -8.81 -12.60
CA LYS A 80 5.43 -9.25 -13.08
C LYS A 80 6.52 -8.21 -12.82
N ASN A 81 6.17 -6.94 -12.84
CA ASN A 81 7.13 -5.85 -12.70
C ASN A 81 7.24 -5.31 -11.28
N SER A 82 6.38 -5.78 -10.38
CA SER A 82 6.40 -5.33 -8.99
C SER A 82 7.34 -6.18 -8.16
N TYR A 83 8.11 -5.52 -7.29
CA TYR A 83 8.94 -6.21 -6.30
C TYR A 83 8.27 -6.27 -4.94
N THR A 84 7.30 -5.40 -4.68
CA THR A 84 6.69 -5.27 -3.36
C THR A 84 5.19 -5.45 -3.36
N LEU A 85 4.50 -4.90 -4.35
CA LEU A 85 3.03 -4.92 -4.37
C LEU A 85 2.48 -6.12 -5.13
N THR A 86 1.35 -6.59 -4.65
CA THR A 86 0.49 -7.52 -5.38
C THR A 86 -0.73 -6.76 -5.84
N TYR A 87 -1.10 -6.92 -7.10
CA TYR A 87 -2.24 -6.26 -7.71
C TYR A 87 -3.33 -7.27 -7.99
N THR A 88 -4.54 -6.96 -7.53
CA THR A 88 -5.70 -7.85 -7.71
C THR A 88 -6.86 -7.04 -8.27
N LEU A 89 -7.45 -7.50 -9.35
CA LEU A 89 -8.66 -6.90 -9.89
C LEU A 89 -9.83 -7.36 -9.02
N ILE A 90 -10.42 -6.44 -8.25
CA ILE A 90 -11.50 -6.78 -7.32
C ILE A 90 -12.89 -6.45 -7.87
N SER A 91 -12.96 -5.65 -8.93
CA SER A 91 -14.21 -5.31 -9.59
C SER A 91 -13.90 -4.71 -10.94
N GLU A 92 -14.95 -4.38 -11.69
CA GLU A 92 -14.79 -3.69 -12.97
C GLU A 92 -14.30 -2.25 -12.83
N ARG A 93 -14.10 -1.79 -11.58
CA ARG A 93 -13.75 -0.39 -11.31
C ARG A 93 -12.47 -0.22 -10.53
N SER A 94 -12.01 -1.27 -9.86
CA SER A 94 -10.94 -1.11 -8.87
C SER A 94 -9.93 -2.23 -8.90
N ILE A 95 -8.68 -1.83 -8.70
CA ILE A 95 -7.56 -2.73 -8.49
C ILE A 95 -7.10 -2.55 -7.05
N LEU A 96 -7.00 -3.65 -6.32
CA LEU A 96 -6.42 -3.66 -4.98
C LEU A 96 -4.91 -3.80 -5.11
N CYS A 97 -4.19 -2.89 -4.45
CA CYS A 97 -2.73 -2.91 -4.38
C CYS A 97 -2.35 -3.17 -2.94
N GLU A 98 -1.60 -4.22 -2.67
CA GLU A 98 -1.27 -4.54 -1.29
C GLU A 98 0.14 -5.08 -1.11
N TYR A 99 0.68 -4.81 0.08
CA TYR A 99 1.96 -5.29 0.53
C TYR A 99 1.81 -5.75 1.98
N HIS A 100 2.40 -6.89 2.31
CA HIS A 100 2.31 -7.47 3.65
C HIS A 100 3.69 -7.59 4.26
N ILE A 101 3.78 -7.22 5.54
CA ILE A 101 4.98 -7.47 6.35
C ILE A 101 4.57 -8.48 7.42
N PHE A 102 5.28 -9.59 7.53
CA PHE A 102 5.01 -10.56 8.59
C PHE A 102 5.29 -9.95 9.95
N LEU A 103 4.41 -10.23 10.92
CA LEU A 103 4.58 -9.75 12.30
C LEU A 103 5.51 -10.69 13.06
N LEU A 104 6.72 -10.83 12.55
CA LEU A 104 7.78 -11.69 13.12
C LEU A 104 9.03 -10.86 13.34
N GLY A 105 9.68 -11.09 14.48
CA GLY A 105 10.94 -10.43 14.79
C GLY A 105 10.82 -8.93 14.96
N SER A 106 11.88 -8.24 14.61
CA SER A 106 11.95 -6.78 14.77
C SER A 106 12.43 -6.13 13.49
N ILE A 107 12.00 -4.91 13.29
CA ILE A 107 12.45 -4.05 12.19
C ILE A 107 12.78 -2.69 12.78
N ASP A 108 13.75 -1.96 12.22
CA ASP A 108 13.94 -0.61 12.72
C ASP A 108 12.83 0.32 12.24
N GLU A 109 12.61 1.39 13.00
CA GLU A 109 11.53 2.33 12.68
C GLU A 109 11.69 2.94 11.30
N LYS A 110 12.92 3.27 10.93
CA LYS A 110 13.20 3.85 9.61
C LYS A 110 12.87 2.89 8.49
N GLY A 111 13.14 1.60 8.70
CA GLY A 111 12.81 0.56 7.74
C GLY A 111 11.31 0.42 7.55
N LEU A 112 10.56 0.50 8.63
CA LEU A 112 9.10 0.47 8.57
C LEU A 112 8.55 1.67 7.79
N ILE A 113 9.02 2.87 8.12
CA ILE A 113 8.60 4.09 7.44
C ILE A 113 8.96 4.03 5.95
N LYS A 114 10.15 3.53 5.64
CA LYS A 114 10.60 3.38 4.25
C LYS A 114 9.68 2.42 3.49
N SER A 115 9.27 1.33 4.12
CA SER A 115 8.33 0.39 3.51
C SER A 115 6.98 1.03 3.21
N ILE A 116 6.49 1.85 4.13
CA ILE A 116 5.23 2.59 3.93
C ILE A 116 5.36 3.54 2.74
N LYS A 117 6.43 4.34 2.72
CA LYS A 117 6.64 5.32 1.65
C LYS A 117 6.86 4.66 0.30
N ARG A 118 7.54 3.53 0.29
CA ARG A 118 7.76 2.77 -0.94
C ARG A 118 6.46 2.22 -1.50
N THR A 119 5.60 1.73 -0.62
CA THR A 119 4.28 1.24 -1.02
C THR A 119 3.45 2.36 -1.65
N GLU A 120 3.42 3.52 -1.01
CA GLU A 120 2.74 4.70 -1.57
C GLU A 120 3.29 5.08 -2.93
N SER A 121 4.61 5.15 -3.03
CA SER A 121 5.29 5.55 -4.26
C SER A 121 4.98 4.59 -5.41
N GLU A 122 4.97 3.30 -5.14
CA GLU A 122 4.68 2.31 -6.18
C GLU A 122 3.22 2.38 -6.64
N ILE A 123 2.29 2.61 -5.72
CA ILE A 123 0.88 2.80 -6.09
C ILE A 123 0.73 4.04 -6.99
N ILE A 124 1.42 5.13 -6.65
CA ILE A 124 1.38 6.36 -7.45
C ILE A 124 1.93 6.10 -8.85
N GLN A 125 3.05 5.41 -8.95
CA GLN A 125 3.64 5.07 -10.25
C GLN A 125 2.69 4.24 -11.10
N THR A 126 2.00 3.30 -10.48
CA THR A 126 1.04 2.47 -11.20
C THR A 126 -0.18 3.28 -11.64
N LYS A 127 -0.65 4.19 -10.78
CA LYS A 127 -1.73 5.13 -11.17
C LYS A 127 -1.33 5.97 -12.37
N GLU A 128 -0.11 6.50 -12.37
CA GLU A 128 0.40 7.28 -13.48
C GLU A 128 0.47 6.45 -14.76
N TYR A 129 0.93 5.21 -14.63
CA TYR A 129 0.94 4.30 -15.75
C TYR A 129 -0.47 4.10 -16.32
N CYS A 130 -1.45 3.86 -15.45
CA CYS A 130 -2.83 3.68 -15.86
C CYS A 130 -3.40 4.94 -16.53
N LEU A 131 -3.06 6.11 -15.98
CA LEU A 131 -3.55 7.38 -16.51
C LEU A 131 -3.06 7.65 -17.93
N TYR A 132 -1.82 7.26 -18.21
CA TYR A 132 -1.21 7.49 -19.52
C TYR A 132 -1.15 6.24 -20.38
N ALA A 133 -1.77 5.16 -19.94
CA ALA A 133 -1.78 3.91 -20.71
C ALA A 133 -2.47 4.09 -22.04
N LYS A 134 -1.91 3.46 -23.04
CA LYS A 134 -2.51 3.44 -24.37
C LYS A 134 -3.25 2.12 -24.56
N GLU A 135 -4.15 2.11 -25.53
CA GLU A 135 -4.83 0.91 -25.94
C GLU A 135 -3.82 -0.20 -26.20
N ILE A 136 -4.11 -1.40 -25.70
CA ILE A 136 -3.27 -2.56 -25.95
C ILE A 136 -3.50 -2.98 -27.39
N THR A 137 -2.42 -2.93 -28.17
CA THR A 137 -2.47 -3.46 -29.52
C THR A 137 -1.87 -4.86 -29.49
N GLU A 138 -2.51 -5.78 -30.14
CA GLU A 138 -1.97 -7.12 -30.31
C GLU A 138 -0.87 -7.07 -31.36
N GLU A 139 0.30 -7.50 -30.96
CA GLU A 139 1.43 -7.60 -31.88
C GLU A 139 1.89 -9.03 -31.98
#